data_62896784bafdf07449b987e82309fee7
#
_entry.id   62896784bafdf07449b987e82309fee7
#
_cell.length_a   1.000
_cell.length_b   1.000
_cell.length_c   1.000
_cell.angle_alpha   90.00
_cell.angle_beta   90.00
_cell.angle_gamma   90.00
#
_symmetry.space_group_name_H-M   'P 1'
#
loop_
_entity.id
_entity.type
_entity.pdbx_description
1 polymer ?
#
loop_
_entity_poly.entity_id
_entity_poly.type
_entity_poly.pdbx_seq_one_letter_code
_entity_poly.pdbx_strand_id
1 'polypeptide(L)'
;MTTIEQSFLPPLPTTDPMEIRQFIFAKDYQAVFQLWENAGPGIQVRPSDSPQEILKKLERDPDLFLVAEIDQEIVGSVLGGFDGRRGIMYHLAVKPAYRSLGIGDKLMSHLEARLREKGCIRYYLLVTVDNQTAIDFYEKRGWNRMNLYAYGKDLK
;
A
#
# COMPACT_ATOMS: atom_id res chain seq x y z
N MET A 1 -23.30 -11.71 -54.89
CA MET A 1 -23.47 -10.98 -53.61
C MET A 1 -22.63 -11.65 -52.54
N THR A 2 -21.45 -11.13 -52.27
CA THR A 2 -20.55 -11.63 -51.25
C THR A 2 -20.88 -10.90 -49.96
N THR A 3 -21.45 -11.61 -49.01
CA THR A 3 -21.67 -11.09 -47.67
C THR A 3 -20.32 -11.05 -46.95
N ILE A 4 -19.87 -9.85 -46.69
CA ILE A 4 -18.66 -9.68 -45.86
C ILE A 4 -19.11 -9.92 -44.43
N GLU A 5 -18.78 -11.08 -43.86
CA GLU A 5 -18.83 -11.29 -42.43
C GLU A 5 -17.76 -10.37 -41.82
N GLN A 6 -18.23 -9.25 -41.25
CA GLN A 6 -17.39 -8.50 -40.33
C GLN A 6 -17.17 -9.37 -39.10
N SER A 7 -16.01 -9.96 -39.00
CA SER A 7 -15.58 -10.61 -37.77
C SER A 7 -15.51 -9.53 -36.71
N PHE A 8 -16.47 -9.53 -35.79
CA PHE A 8 -16.40 -8.77 -34.55
C PHE A 8 -15.28 -9.39 -33.70
N LEU A 9 -14.10 -8.80 -33.74
CA LEU A 9 -13.10 -9.03 -32.70
C LEU A 9 -13.63 -8.41 -31.42
N PRO A 10 -13.65 -9.15 -30.30
CA PRO A 10 -14.00 -8.55 -29.01
C PRO A 10 -13.02 -7.40 -28.77
N PRO A 11 -13.49 -6.27 -28.21
CA PRO A 11 -12.58 -5.19 -27.86
C PRO A 11 -11.49 -5.74 -26.98
N LEU A 12 -10.24 -5.44 -27.31
CA LEU A 12 -9.08 -5.72 -26.45
C LEU A 12 -9.43 -5.18 -25.07
N PRO A 13 -9.18 -5.95 -23.96
CA PRO A 13 -9.41 -5.44 -22.66
C PRO A 13 -8.58 -4.17 -22.47
N THR A 14 -9.25 -3.03 -22.42
CA THR A 14 -8.66 -1.70 -22.20
C THR A 14 -8.37 -1.44 -20.73
N THR A 15 -8.34 -2.48 -19.93
CA THR A 15 -8.07 -2.37 -18.51
C THR A 15 -6.56 -2.39 -18.29
N ASP A 16 -6.04 -1.28 -17.76
CA ASP A 16 -4.82 -1.34 -16.96
C ASP A 16 -5.00 -2.55 -16.01
N PRO A 17 -4.17 -3.61 -16.11
CA PRO A 17 -4.40 -4.84 -15.36
C PRO A 17 -4.36 -4.62 -13.85
N MET A 18 -3.93 -3.44 -13.39
CA MET A 18 -3.80 -3.10 -11.98
C MET A 18 -4.64 -1.88 -11.61
N GLU A 19 -5.41 -2.01 -10.54
CA GLU A 19 -6.18 -0.94 -9.92
C GLU A 19 -5.64 -0.65 -8.53
N ILE A 20 -5.45 0.64 -8.22
CA ILE A 20 -5.20 1.12 -6.86
C ILE A 20 -6.52 1.68 -6.33
N ARG A 21 -6.99 1.17 -5.21
CA ARG A 21 -8.24 1.58 -4.60
C ARG A 21 -8.17 1.58 -3.08
N GLN A 22 -9.17 2.16 -2.44
CA GLN A 22 -9.31 2.09 -1.00
C GLN A 22 -9.54 0.65 -0.53
N PHE A 23 -8.94 0.34 0.61
CA PHE A 23 -9.20 -0.89 1.35
C PHE A 23 -10.65 -0.92 1.84
N ILE A 24 -11.30 -2.07 1.66
CA ILE A 24 -12.66 -2.34 2.15
C ILE A 24 -12.56 -3.49 3.16
N PHE A 25 -12.82 -3.20 4.43
CA PHE A 25 -12.60 -4.15 5.51
C PHE A 25 -13.25 -5.52 5.26
N ALA A 26 -14.55 -5.52 4.96
CA ALA A 26 -15.32 -6.76 4.79
C ALA A 26 -14.80 -7.63 3.64
N LYS A 27 -14.21 -7.01 2.61
CA LYS A 27 -13.73 -7.69 1.42
C LYS A 27 -12.25 -8.03 1.49
N ASP A 28 -11.42 -7.15 2.05
CA ASP A 28 -9.98 -7.16 1.85
C ASP A 28 -9.16 -7.57 3.08
N TYR A 29 -9.73 -7.51 4.30
CA TYR A 29 -8.93 -7.67 5.52
C TYR A 29 -8.12 -8.97 5.52
N GLN A 30 -8.76 -10.09 5.20
CA GLN A 30 -8.10 -11.39 5.26
C GLN A 30 -6.96 -11.51 4.24
N ALA A 31 -7.19 -11.04 3.01
CA ALA A 31 -6.17 -11.06 1.95
C ALA A 31 -4.99 -10.15 2.28
N VAL A 32 -5.25 -8.96 2.82
CA VAL A 32 -4.19 -8.02 3.23
C VAL A 32 -3.41 -8.55 4.43
N PHE A 33 -4.09 -9.11 5.41
CA PHE A 33 -3.44 -9.72 6.57
C PHE A 33 -2.48 -10.84 6.14
N GLN A 34 -2.92 -11.73 5.25
CA GLN A 34 -2.07 -12.77 4.67
C GLN A 34 -0.89 -12.19 3.88
N LEU A 35 -1.12 -11.12 3.14
CA LEU A 35 -0.06 -10.41 2.43
C LEU A 35 1.03 -9.93 3.41
N TRP A 36 0.63 -9.33 4.53
CA TRP A 36 1.58 -8.87 5.54
C TRP A 36 2.34 -10.01 6.20
N GLU A 37 1.66 -11.10 6.54
CA GLU A 37 2.30 -12.28 7.14
C GLU A 37 3.37 -12.90 6.23
N ASN A 38 3.19 -12.81 4.91
CA ASN A 38 4.06 -13.41 3.91
C ASN A 38 5.00 -12.40 3.22
N ALA A 39 5.04 -11.16 3.67
CA ALA A 39 5.83 -10.11 3.03
C ALA A 39 7.32 -10.14 3.37
N GLY A 40 7.74 -11.03 4.25
CA GLY A 40 9.11 -11.13 4.72
C GLY A 40 9.36 -10.39 6.05
N PRO A 41 10.61 -10.36 6.53
CA PRO A 41 10.92 -9.86 7.89
C PRO A 41 10.72 -8.35 8.05
N GLY A 42 10.60 -7.60 6.97
CA GLY A 42 10.42 -6.14 7.03
C GLY A 42 9.03 -5.69 7.46
N ILE A 43 8.03 -6.58 7.42
CA ILE A 43 6.68 -6.31 7.88
C ILE A 43 6.33 -7.28 8.99
N GLN A 44 6.10 -6.74 10.18
CA GLN A 44 5.71 -7.51 11.36
C GLN A 44 4.27 -7.17 11.72
N VAL A 45 3.42 -8.20 11.74
CA VAL A 45 2.05 -8.08 12.23
C VAL A 45 2.09 -7.93 13.76
N ARG A 46 1.43 -6.90 14.26
CA ARG A 46 1.39 -6.56 15.69
C ARG A 46 -0.05 -6.45 16.18
N PRO A 47 -0.29 -6.36 17.49
CA PRO A 47 -1.64 -6.15 18.03
C PRO A 47 -2.39 -4.96 17.44
N SER A 48 -1.67 -3.92 17.01
CA SER A 48 -2.24 -2.76 16.31
C SER A 48 -2.77 -3.07 14.89
N ASP A 49 -2.51 -4.26 14.37
CA ASP A 49 -3.04 -4.74 13.10
C ASP A 49 -4.25 -5.67 13.27
N SER A 50 -4.75 -5.83 14.49
CA SER A 50 -5.96 -6.62 14.76
C SER A 50 -7.19 -6.05 14.04
N PRO A 51 -8.24 -6.87 13.81
CA PRO A 51 -9.46 -6.37 13.17
C PRO A 51 -10.04 -5.14 13.85
N GLN A 52 -10.07 -5.10 15.17
CA GLN A 52 -10.60 -3.98 15.95
C GLN A 52 -9.79 -2.71 15.75
N GLU A 53 -8.46 -2.82 15.72
CA GLU A 53 -7.58 -1.67 15.53
C GLU A 53 -7.64 -1.15 14.09
N ILE A 54 -7.74 -2.03 13.11
CA ILE A 54 -7.91 -1.63 11.71
C ILE A 54 -9.27 -0.92 11.52
N LEU A 55 -10.34 -1.39 12.14
CA LEU A 55 -11.63 -0.70 12.08
C LEU A 55 -11.56 0.71 12.67
N LYS A 56 -10.89 0.90 13.81
CA LYS A 56 -10.66 2.23 14.39
C LYS A 56 -9.89 3.13 13.42
N LYS A 57 -8.86 2.59 12.78
CA LYS A 57 -8.06 3.31 11.79
C LYS A 57 -8.93 3.79 10.63
N LEU A 58 -9.82 2.95 10.12
CA LEU A 58 -10.70 3.29 9.01
C LEU A 58 -11.74 4.35 9.38
N GLU A 59 -12.19 4.41 10.63
CA GLU A 59 -13.06 5.49 11.08
C GLU A 59 -12.36 6.86 11.00
N ARG A 60 -11.07 6.90 11.29
CA ARG A 60 -10.28 8.13 11.25
C ARG A 60 -9.86 8.50 9.84
N ASP A 61 -9.22 7.59 9.12
CA ASP A 61 -8.57 7.85 7.83
C ASP A 61 -8.97 6.77 6.80
N PRO A 62 -10.24 6.70 6.37
CA PRO A 62 -10.68 5.64 5.46
C PRO A 62 -10.01 5.70 4.09
N ASP A 63 -9.52 6.87 3.69
CA ASP A 63 -8.92 7.14 2.39
C ASP A 63 -7.39 6.97 2.36
N LEU A 64 -6.77 6.62 3.50
CA LEU A 64 -5.31 6.43 3.60
C LEU A 64 -4.89 4.96 3.64
N PHE A 65 -5.81 4.03 3.56
CA PHE A 65 -5.50 2.61 3.44
C PHE A 65 -5.83 2.15 2.02
N LEU A 66 -4.79 1.82 1.24
CA LEU A 66 -4.90 1.51 -0.17
C LEU A 66 -4.43 0.10 -0.47
N VAL A 67 -5.07 -0.51 -1.47
CA VAL A 67 -4.68 -1.81 -1.99
C VAL A 67 -4.45 -1.73 -3.50
N ALA A 68 -3.56 -2.59 -3.98
CA ALA A 68 -3.37 -2.86 -5.40
C ALA A 68 -4.03 -4.18 -5.74
N GLU A 69 -4.86 -4.19 -6.77
CA GLU A 69 -5.64 -5.34 -7.21
C GLU A 69 -5.36 -5.63 -8.69
N ILE A 70 -5.07 -6.89 -9.00
CA ILE A 70 -4.93 -7.39 -10.36
C ILE A 70 -5.85 -8.62 -10.49
N ASP A 71 -6.75 -8.61 -11.48
CA ASP A 71 -7.68 -9.71 -11.72
C ASP A 71 -8.40 -10.17 -10.45
N GLN A 72 -8.89 -9.21 -9.65
CA GLN A 72 -9.59 -9.42 -8.39
C GLN A 72 -8.72 -10.03 -7.27
N GLU A 73 -7.42 -10.09 -7.46
CA GLU A 73 -6.46 -10.53 -6.44
C GLU A 73 -5.75 -9.31 -5.83
N ILE A 74 -5.69 -9.26 -4.49
CA ILE A 74 -4.90 -8.26 -3.78
C ILE A 74 -3.43 -8.64 -3.89
N VAL A 75 -2.64 -7.78 -4.53
CA VAL A 75 -1.21 -8.02 -4.78
C VAL A 75 -0.31 -7.04 -4.02
N GLY A 76 -0.87 -5.99 -3.46
CA GLY A 76 -0.12 -5.01 -2.68
C GLY A 76 -1.02 -4.19 -1.77
N SER A 77 -0.41 -3.55 -0.78
CA SER A 77 -1.09 -2.64 0.13
C SER A 77 -0.16 -1.58 0.68
N VAL A 78 -0.74 -0.48 1.14
CA VAL A 78 -0.06 0.56 1.92
C VAL A 78 -1.03 1.15 2.92
N LEU A 79 -0.55 1.37 4.13
CA LEU A 79 -1.33 1.98 5.22
C LEU A 79 -0.71 3.32 5.56
N GLY A 80 -1.44 4.41 5.34
CA GLY A 80 -1.03 5.76 5.69
C GLY A 80 -1.74 6.28 6.92
N GLY A 81 -1.12 7.25 7.59
CA GLY A 81 -1.70 7.97 8.71
C GLY A 81 -1.41 9.46 8.61
N PHE A 82 -2.29 10.27 9.13
CA PHE A 82 -2.13 11.73 9.19
C PHE A 82 -2.69 12.25 10.51
N ASP A 83 -1.85 12.93 11.29
CA ASP A 83 -2.26 13.45 12.60
C ASP A 83 -2.82 14.89 12.55
N GLY A 84 -2.96 15.44 11.35
CA GLY A 84 -3.35 16.84 11.11
C GLY A 84 -2.16 17.74 10.77
N ARG A 85 -0.93 17.25 10.93
CA ARG A 85 0.30 18.00 10.65
C ARG A 85 1.35 17.17 9.93
N ARG A 86 1.59 15.94 10.35
CA ARG A 86 2.56 15.01 9.77
C ARG A 86 1.91 13.70 9.39
N GLY A 87 2.43 13.08 8.35
CA GLY A 87 2.00 11.77 7.91
C GLY A 87 2.97 10.67 8.29
N ILE A 88 2.50 9.45 8.18
CA ILE A 88 3.32 8.25 8.34
C ILE A 88 2.84 7.17 7.37
N MET A 89 3.77 6.36 6.89
CA MET A 89 3.46 5.20 6.05
C MET A 89 3.84 3.93 6.77
N TYR A 90 2.92 2.97 6.79
CA TYR A 90 3.12 1.64 7.36
C TYR A 90 2.89 0.58 6.29
N HIS A 91 3.50 -0.58 6.48
CA HIS A 91 3.15 -1.82 5.78
C HIS A 91 2.98 -1.65 4.27
N LEU A 92 3.96 -0.99 3.62
CA LEU A 92 4.05 -1.05 2.16
C LEU A 92 4.49 -2.46 1.79
N ALA A 93 3.58 -3.24 1.23
CA ALA A 93 3.80 -4.64 0.90
C ALA A 93 3.37 -4.94 -0.52
N VAL A 94 4.15 -5.76 -1.22
CA VAL A 94 3.83 -6.30 -2.55
C VAL A 94 4.11 -7.79 -2.52
N LYS A 95 3.18 -8.59 -3.04
CA LYS A 95 3.39 -10.04 -3.17
C LYS A 95 4.71 -10.32 -3.91
N PRO A 96 5.51 -11.29 -3.45
CA PRO A 96 6.81 -11.59 -4.08
C PRO A 96 6.74 -11.80 -5.59
N ALA A 97 5.71 -12.52 -6.08
CA ALA A 97 5.53 -12.77 -7.51
C ALA A 97 5.24 -11.51 -8.34
N TYR A 98 4.81 -10.43 -7.70
CA TYR A 98 4.45 -9.17 -8.36
C TYR A 98 5.45 -8.04 -8.11
N ARG A 99 6.58 -8.33 -7.48
CA ARG A 99 7.64 -7.34 -7.22
C ARG A 99 8.34 -6.94 -8.52
N SER A 100 8.97 -5.76 -8.51
CA SER A 100 9.69 -5.17 -9.65
C SER A 100 8.80 -4.79 -10.84
N LEU A 101 7.49 -4.67 -10.64
CA LEU A 101 6.52 -4.21 -11.62
C LEU A 101 6.04 -2.76 -11.38
N GLY A 102 6.64 -2.07 -10.42
CA GLY A 102 6.27 -0.69 -10.08
C GLY A 102 5.02 -0.54 -9.19
N ILE A 103 4.52 -1.63 -8.60
CA ILE A 103 3.31 -1.59 -7.75
C ILE A 103 3.54 -0.77 -6.50
N GLY A 104 4.68 -0.96 -5.82
CA GLY A 104 5.05 -0.17 -4.64
C GLY A 104 5.11 1.32 -4.93
N ASP A 105 5.69 1.70 -6.06
CA ASP A 105 5.76 3.10 -6.50
C ASP A 105 4.37 3.70 -6.72
N LYS A 106 3.48 2.95 -7.35
CA LYS A 106 2.10 3.41 -7.58
C LYS A 106 1.32 3.55 -6.29
N LEU A 107 1.45 2.60 -5.37
CA LEU A 107 0.83 2.69 -4.04
C LEU A 107 1.32 3.93 -3.28
N MET A 108 2.64 4.19 -3.27
CA MET A 108 3.20 5.37 -2.63
C MET A 108 2.71 6.66 -3.29
N SER A 109 2.70 6.73 -4.62
CA SER A 109 2.23 7.92 -5.35
C SER A 109 0.78 8.24 -5.04
N HIS A 110 -0.09 7.24 -4.99
CA HIS A 110 -1.49 7.43 -4.63
C HIS A 110 -1.65 7.88 -3.17
N LEU A 111 -0.90 7.28 -2.25
CA LEU A 111 -0.91 7.71 -0.85
C LEU A 111 -0.43 9.16 -0.71
N GLU A 112 0.67 9.52 -1.36
CA GLU A 112 1.21 10.88 -1.32
C GLU A 112 0.21 11.91 -1.85
N ALA A 113 -0.48 11.59 -2.96
CA ALA A 113 -1.51 12.48 -3.50
C ALA A 113 -2.61 12.73 -2.47
N ARG A 114 -3.07 11.71 -1.77
CA ARG A 114 -4.10 11.85 -0.74
C ARG A 114 -3.61 12.61 0.49
N LEU A 115 -2.38 12.38 0.91
CA LEU A 115 -1.76 13.15 2.00
C LEU A 115 -1.64 14.63 1.63
N ARG A 116 -1.22 14.95 0.41
CA ARG A 116 -1.15 16.34 -0.07
C ARG A 116 -2.51 17.02 -0.07
N GLU A 117 -3.56 16.34 -0.49
CA GLU A 117 -4.93 16.86 -0.46
C GLU A 117 -5.38 17.21 0.96
N LYS A 118 -4.89 16.49 1.96
CA LYS A 118 -5.15 16.76 3.39
C LYS A 118 -4.27 17.88 3.97
N GLY A 119 -3.34 18.42 3.20
CA GLY A 119 -2.41 19.44 3.66
C GLY A 119 -1.15 18.92 4.34
N CYS A 120 -0.88 17.63 4.22
CA CYS A 120 0.35 17.02 4.74
C CYS A 120 1.57 17.52 3.95
N ILE A 121 2.55 18.09 4.65
CA ILE A 121 3.78 18.62 4.02
C ILE A 121 4.99 17.69 4.20
N ARG A 122 4.90 16.73 5.09
CA ARG A 122 5.98 15.77 5.34
C ARG A 122 5.44 14.50 5.94
N TYR A 123 5.94 13.36 5.49
CA TYR A 123 5.60 12.08 6.07
C TYR A 123 6.83 11.22 6.27
N TYR A 124 6.72 10.23 7.14
CA TYR A 124 7.79 9.37 7.60
C TYR A 124 7.47 7.91 7.38
N LEU A 125 8.47 7.08 7.40
CA LEU A 125 8.34 5.64 7.54
C LEU A 125 9.43 5.11 8.46
N LEU A 126 9.23 3.92 8.99
CA LEU A 126 10.20 3.23 9.84
C LEU A 126 10.69 1.98 9.13
N VAL A 127 12.00 1.81 9.06
CA VAL A 127 12.65 0.63 8.48
C VAL A 127 13.59 0.06 9.51
N THR A 128 13.57 -1.26 9.70
CA THR A 128 14.53 -1.92 10.58
C THR A 128 15.95 -1.73 10.03
N VAL A 129 16.90 -1.53 10.93
CA VAL A 129 18.29 -1.14 10.57
C VAL A 129 19.00 -2.18 9.70
N ASP A 130 18.60 -3.42 9.75
CA ASP A 130 19.16 -4.55 9.00
C ASP A 130 18.41 -4.86 7.70
N ASN A 131 17.31 -4.16 7.39
CA ASN A 131 16.55 -4.37 6.16
C ASN A 131 17.15 -3.58 4.99
N GLN A 132 18.29 -4.05 4.49
CA GLN A 132 19.01 -3.36 3.43
C GLN A 132 18.22 -3.24 2.13
N THR A 133 17.41 -4.22 1.79
CA THR A 133 16.55 -4.19 0.60
C THR A 133 15.57 -3.02 0.66
N ALA A 134 14.90 -2.84 1.79
CA ALA A 134 13.96 -1.71 1.98
C ALA A 134 14.70 -0.37 2.03
N ILE A 135 15.83 -0.30 2.72
CA ILE A 135 16.67 0.90 2.79
C ILE A 135 17.05 1.36 1.38
N ASP A 136 17.58 0.46 0.55
CA ASP A 136 17.96 0.77 -0.83
C ASP A 136 16.75 1.20 -1.67
N PHE A 137 15.61 0.54 -1.48
CA PHE A 137 14.36 0.87 -2.18
C PHE A 137 13.94 2.32 -1.91
N TYR A 138 13.93 2.74 -0.64
CA TYR A 138 13.48 4.07 -0.28
C TYR A 138 14.52 5.15 -0.64
N GLU A 139 15.79 4.91 -0.39
CA GLU A 139 16.85 5.88 -0.69
C GLU A 139 16.96 6.17 -2.20
N LYS A 140 16.75 5.18 -3.06
CA LYS A 140 16.68 5.38 -4.52
C LYS A 140 15.49 6.26 -4.94
N ARG A 141 14.47 6.36 -4.10
CA ARG A 141 13.24 7.13 -4.39
C ARG A 141 13.21 8.49 -3.71
N GLY A 142 14.34 8.96 -3.24
CA GLY A 142 14.49 10.28 -2.66
C GLY A 142 14.12 10.39 -1.19
N TRP A 143 13.94 9.26 -0.49
CA TRP A 143 13.80 9.27 0.95
C TRP A 143 15.15 9.52 1.60
N ASN A 144 15.18 10.39 2.60
CA ASN A 144 16.38 10.72 3.34
C ASN A 144 16.37 10.03 4.71
N ARG A 145 17.45 9.31 5.01
CA ARG A 145 17.63 8.74 6.33
C ARG A 145 17.78 9.88 7.34
N MET A 146 16.99 9.82 8.40
CA MET A 146 17.04 10.79 9.47
C MET A 146 17.99 10.33 10.56
N ASN A 147 18.77 11.26 11.11
CA ASN A 147 19.68 10.96 12.22
C ASN A 147 18.94 11.05 13.56
N LEU A 148 18.00 10.13 13.74
CA LEU A 148 17.10 10.06 14.89
C LEU A 148 16.95 8.63 15.37
N TYR A 149 16.69 8.47 16.66
CA TYR A 149 16.22 7.20 17.22
C TYR A 149 14.69 7.20 17.30
N ALA A 150 14.09 6.06 16.98
CA ALA A 150 12.66 5.85 17.21
C ALA A 150 12.47 5.18 18.58
N TYR A 151 11.58 5.71 19.39
CA TYR A 151 11.22 5.14 20.69
C TYR A 151 9.75 4.71 20.65
N GLY A 152 9.47 3.52 21.12
CA GLY A 152 8.11 3.00 21.27
C GLY A 152 7.82 2.70 22.75
N LYS A 153 6.55 2.84 23.13
CA LYS A 153 6.06 2.48 24.46
C LYS A 153 4.65 1.94 24.37
N ASP A 154 4.43 0.77 24.90
CA ASP A 154 3.09 0.19 24.98
C ASP A 154 2.27 0.92 26.05
N LEU A 155 0.99 1.20 25.72
CA LEU A 155 0.06 1.87 26.63
C LEU A 155 -0.95 0.90 27.26
N LYS A 156 -0.91 -0.35 26.85
CA LYS A 156 -1.70 -1.45 27.39
C LYS A 156 -0.81 -2.64 27.70
#